data_a0720fd71df2431876d0d02f89d7bfd7
#
_entry.id   a0720fd71df2431876d0d02f89d7bfd7
#
_cell.length_a   1.000
_cell.length_b   1.000
_cell.length_c   1.000
_cell.angle_alpha   90.00
_cell.angle_beta   90.00
_cell.angle_gamma   90.00
#
_symmetry.space_group_name_H-M   'P 1'
#
loop_
_entity.id
_entity.type
_entity.pdbx_description
1 polymer ?
#
loop_
_entity_poly.entity_id
_entity_poly.type
_entity_poly.pdbx_seq_one_letter_code
_entity_poly.pdbx_strand_id
1 'polypeptide(L)'
;MTAPFVLVVTGMAFEARIAAGPHCRVVHGLRGLALEQGVSAMASRHCMGILSFGVAGGLDPALTPGDLVLADSVCAAGDRYDTDMTWTRAMHAALPHARVGMLAGADQPVLSVAAKQMMHRTTGALCVDMESHLAPRMAAACRLPFAACRVVIDPASRAVPAAAAAGMGEDGKTDVGAVLGG
;
A
#
# COMPACT_ATOMS: atom_id res chain seq x y z
N MET A 1 -7.01 -28.17 11.64
CA MET A 1 -5.79 -27.70 10.96
C MET A 1 -6.06 -26.33 10.39
N THR A 2 -5.24 -25.31 10.66
CA THR A 2 -5.42 -23.95 10.10
C THR A 2 -5.08 -23.97 8.61
N ALA A 3 -6.02 -23.51 7.76
CA ALA A 3 -5.78 -23.41 6.31
C ALA A 3 -4.71 -22.37 5.98
N PRO A 4 -3.97 -22.51 4.86
CA PRO A 4 -3.05 -21.50 4.37
C PRO A 4 -3.78 -20.17 4.10
N PHE A 5 -3.11 -19.04 4.38
CA PHE A 5 -3.68 -17.71 4.21
C PHE A 5 -2.61 -16.70 3.76
N VAL A 6 -3.07 -15.61 3.15
CA VAL A 6 -2.29 -14.40 2.88
C VAL A 6 -2.54 -13.41 4.01
N LEU A 7 -1.48 -12.82 4.55
CA LEU A 7 -1.58 -11.73 5.51
C LEU A 7 -1.66 -10.40 4.74
N VAL A 8 -2.79 -9.72 4.86
CA VAL A 8 -3.02 -8.44 4.17
C VAL A 8 -2.81 -7.29 5.15
N VAL A 9 -1.97 -6.34 4.77
CA VAL A 9 -1.72 -5.09 5.51
C VAL A 9 -2.41 -3.96 4.78
N THR A 10 -3.27 -3.22 5.50
CA THR A 10 -4.01 -2.08 4.97
C THR A 10 -4.00 -0.91 5.95
N GLY A 11 -4.12 0.32 5.44
CA GLY A 11 -4.21 1.53 6.28
C GLY A 11 -5.60 1.74 6.87
N MET A 12 -6.66 1.44 6.12
CA MET A 12 -8.02 1.89 6.44
C MET A 12 -9.01 0.73 6.62
N ALA A 13 -10.03 0.97 7.47
CA ALA A 13 -11.04 -0.05 7.77
C ALA A 13 -11.88 -0.48 6.56
N PHE A 14 -12.12 0.40 5.59
CA PHE A 14 -12.84 0.01 4.37
C PHE A 14 -12.00 -0.90 3.47
N GLU A 15 -10.69 -0.66 3.37
CA GLU A 15 -9.75 -1.53 2.66
C GLU A 15 -9.71 -2.93 3.31
N ALA A 16 -9.70 -2.97 4.64
CA ALA A 16 -9.75 -4.22 5.39
C ALA A 16 -11.02 -5.02 5.08
N ARG A 17 -12.17 -4.35 4.94
CA ARG A 17 -13.43 -5.02 4.54
C ARG A 17 -13.37 -5.57 3.12
N ILE A 18 -12.73 -4.84 2.20
CA ILE A 18 -12.54 -5.30 0.81
C ILE A 18 -11.59 -6.51 0.77
N ALA A 19 -10.51 -6.47 1.55
CA ALA A 19 -9.50 -7.52 1.59
C ALA A 19 -9.93 -8.77 2.37
N ALA A 20 -11.01 -8.68 3.16
CA ALA A 20 -11.49 -9.81 3.97
C ALA A 20 -11.96 -10.99 3.10
N GLY A 21 -11.50 -12.20 3.44
CA GLY A 21 -11.87 -13.40 2.72
C GLY A 21 -11.41 -14.67 3.45
N PRO A 22 -11.84 -15.84 3.01
CA PRO A 22 -11.58 -17.12 3.70
C PRO A 22 -10.10 -17.48 3.77
N HIS A 23 -9.29 -16.95 2.83
CA HIS A 23 -7.85 -17.17 2.76
C HIS A 23 -7.03 -15.92 3.07
N CYS A 24 -7.64 -14.87 3.64
CA CYS A 24 -7.01 -13.63 4.00
C CYS A 24 -7.14 -13.38 5.52
N ARG A 25 -6.06 -12.92 6.12
CA ARG A 25 -6.07 -12.31 7.46
C ARG A 25 -5.61 -10.89 7.32
N VAL A 26 -6.32 -9.95 7.93
CA VAL A 26 -6.08 -8.53 7.70
C VAL A 26 -5.58 -7.86 8.98
N VAL A 27 -4.49 -7.11 8.84
CA VAL A 27 -4.00 -6.14 9.83
C VAL A 27 -4.26 -4.76 9.26
N HIS A 28 -4.98 -3.90 9.99
CA HIS A 28 -5.32 -2.55 9.53
C HIS A 28 -5.25 -1.51 10.64
N GLY A 29 -5.11 -0.24 10.25
CA GLY A 29 -5.13 0.89 11.17
C GLY A 29 -3.94 0.95 12.14
N LEU A 30 -2.89 0.16 11.90
CA LEU A 30 -1.68 0.13 12.72
C LEU A 30 -0.53 0.80 11.96
N ARG A 31 0.36 1.47 12.68
CA ARG A 31 1.54 2.13 12.14
C ARG A 31 2.78 1.84 12.99
N GLY A 32 3.96 2.02 12.42
CA GLY A 32 5.23 1.86 13.12
C GLY A 32 5.32 0.53 13.87
N LEU A 33 5.76 0.57 15.12
CA LEU A 33 5.96 -0.60 15.96
C LEU A 33 4.69 -1.42 16.18
N ALA A 34 3.52 -0.78 16.28
CA ALA A 34 2.24 -1.48 16.44
C ALA A 34 1.92 -2.35 15.22
N LEU A 35 2.21 -1.87 13.99
CA LEU A 35 2.08 -2.66 12.78
C LEU A 35 3.04 -3.84 12.77
N GLU A 36 4.30 -3.61 13.14
CA GLU A 36 5.31 -4.68 13.24
C GLU A 36 4.88 -5.78 14.21
N GLN A 37 4.39 -5.42 15.37
CA GLN A 37 3.86 -6.37 16.37
C GLN A 37 2.63 -7.12 15.86
N GLY A 38 1.69 -6.41 15.20
CA GLY A 38 0.49 -7.02 14.63
C GLY A 38 0.81 -8.05 13.54
N VAL A 39 1.71 -7.70 12.63
CA VAL A 39 2.18 -8.62 11.58
C VAL A 39 2.91 -9.81 12.18
N SER A 40 3.84 -9.59 13.12
CA SER A 40 4.61 -10.67 13.78
C SER A 40 3.71 -11.64 14.55
N ALA A 41 2.67 -11.13 15.23
CA ALA A 41 1.71 -11.96 15.95
C ALA A 41 0.86 -12.85 15.02
N MET A 42 0.60 -12.39 13.79
CA MET A 42 -0.21 -13.11 12.82
C MET A 42 0.62 -13.95 11.84
N ALA A 43 1.90 -13.63 11.64
CA ALA A 43 2.81 -14.42 10.83
C ALA A 43 3.02 -15.80 11.48
N SER A 44 2.63 -16.85 10.79
CA SER A 44 2.74 -18.23 11.26
C SER A 44 3.16 -19.13 10.11
N ARG A 45 3.44 -20.41 10.41
CA ARG A 45 3.79 -21.43 9.40
C ARG A 45 2.74 -21.62 8.29
N HIS A 46 1.52 -21.12 8.49
CA HIS A 46 0.44 -21.19 7.51
C HIS A 46 0.28 -19.87 6.70
N CYS A 47 1.07 -18.84 7.02
CA CYS A 47 1.11 -17.61 6.25
C CYS A 47 1.92 -17.85 4.96
N MET A 48 1.27 -17.63 3.82
CA MET A 48 1.86 -17.86 2.50
C MET A 48 2.62 -16.63 1.96
N GLY A 49 2.36 -15.45 2.51
CA GLY A 49 2.99 -14.19 2.11
C GLY A 49 2.28 -12.99 2.69
N ILE A 50 2.88 -11.82 2.51
CA ILE A 50 2.34 -10.53 2.96
C ILE A 50 1.97 -9.69 1.73
N LEU A 51 0.71 -9.27 1.66
CA LEU A 51 0.19 -8.34 0.66
C LEU A 51 -0.06 -6.97 1.30
N SER A 52 0.63 -5.93 0.86
CA SER A 52 0.26 -4.54 1.15
C SER A 52 -0.82 -4.11 0.16
N PHE A 53 -2.02 -3.81 0.66
CA PHE A 53 -3.19 -3.52 -0.16
C PHE A 53 -3.89 -2.24 0.29
N GLY A 54 -4.31 -1.40 -0.66
CA GLY A 54 -5.07 -0.20 -0.34
C GLY A 54 -5.01 0.87 -1.42
N VAL A 55 -5.29 2.11 -1.03
CA VAL A 55 -5.23 3.27 -1.90
C VAL A 55 -3.87 3.96 -1.84
N ALA A 56 -3.57 4.80 -2.84
CA ALA A 56 -2.35 5.58 -2.91
C ALA A 56 -2.57 6.91 -3.65
N GLY A 57 -1.72 7.90 -3.37
CA GLY A 57 -1.60 9.09 -4.17
C GLY A 57 -0.76 8.84 -5.43
N GLY A 58 -1.24 9.30 -6.59
CA GLY A 58 -0.49 9.22 -7.85
C GLY A 58 0.70 10.16 -7.86
N LEU A 59 1.83 9.68 -8.34
CA LEU A 59 3.05 10.46 -8.56
C LEU A 59 3.35 10.60 -10.06
N ASP A 60 3.16 9.53 -10.83
CA ASP A 60 3.27 9.55 -12.29
C ASP A 60 2.10 10.35 -12.88
N PRO A 61 2.37 11.40 -13.70
CA PRO A 61 1.32 12.21 -14.30
C PRO A 61 0.41 11.45 -15.28
N ALA A 62 0.80 10.26 -15.73
CA ALA A 62 -0.02 9.41 -16.58
C ALA A 62 -1.08 8.60 -15.81
N LEU A 63 -1.02 8.60 -14.46
CA LEU A 63 -2.00 7.89 -13.62
C LEU A 63 -3.22 8.77 -13.33
N THR A 64 -4.38 8.14 -13.38
CA THR A 64 -5.68 8.74 -13.06
C THR A 64 -6.35 8.01 -11.89
N PRO A 65 -7.28 8.67 -11.15
CA PRO A 65 -8.05 8.00 -10.12
C PRO A 65 -8.76 6.75 -10.65
N GLY A 66 -8.60 5.63 -9.93
CA GLY A 66 -9.09 4.32 -10.33
C GLY A 66 -8.04 3.42 -10.98
N ASP A 67 -6.90 3.96 -11.40
CA ASP A 67 -5.82 3.14 -11.94
C ASP A 67 -5.24 2.21 -10.87
N LEU A 68 -4.97 0.97 -11.27
CA LEU A 68 -4.33 -0.04 -10.43
C LEU A 68 -2.81 -0.01 -10.65
N VAL A 69 -2.07 -0.07 -9.55
CA VAL A 69 -0.61 -0.22 -9.55
C VAL A 69 -0.24 -1.49 -8.79
N LEU A 70 0.48 -2.38 -9.46
CA LEU A 70 1.16 -3.54 -8.86
C LEU A 70 2.64 -3.18 -8.69
N ALA A 71 3.15 -3.24 -7.47
CA ALA A 71 4.54 -2.91 -7.24
C ALA A 71 5.47 -4.03 -7.72
N ASP A 72 6.51 -3.66 -8.48
CA ASP A 72 7.69 -4.49 -8.69
C ASP A 72 8.71 -4.29 -7.57
N SER A 73 8.68 -3.12 -6.96
CA SER A 73 9.51 -2.74 -5.82
C SER A 73 8.87 -1.62 -5.00
N VAL A 74 9.34 -1.46 -3.78
CA VAL A 74 8.98 -0.35 -2.88
C VAL A 74 10.25 0.39 -2.50
N CYS A 75 10.24 1.73 -2.59
CA CYS A 75 11.33 2.57 -2.08
C CYS A 75 10.86 3.38 -0.86
N ALA A 76 11.72 3.49 0.14
CA ALA A 76 11.47 4.32 1.32
C ALA A 76 12.78 4.69 2.03
N ALA A 77 12.94 5.95 2.40
CA ALA A 77 14.08 6.45 3.17
C ALA A 77 15.46 6.05 2.60
N GLY A 78 15.56 5.89 1.27
CA GLY A 78 16.80 5.48 0.58
C GLY A 78 16.96 3.98 0.39
N ASP A 79 16.13 3.16 1.04
CA ASP A 79 16.11 1.71 0.84
C ASP A 79 15.17 1.33 -0.32
N ARG A 80 15.43 0.16 -0.92
CA ARG A 80 14.58 -0.46 -1.93
C ARG A 80 14.32 -1.92 -1.55
N TYR A 81 13.07 -2.32 -1.67
CA TYR A 81 12.58 -3.68 -1.40
C TYR A 81 11.90 -4.21 -2.64
N ASP A 82 12.43 -5.29 -3.21
CA ASP A 82 11.80 -5.95 -4.35
C ASP A 82 10.59 -6.77 -3.89
N THR A 83 9.57 -6.84 -4.74
CA THR A 83 8.42 -7.73 -4.53
C THR A 83 8.71 -9.13 -5.05
N ASP A 84 7.90 -10.11 -4.64
CA ASP A 84 7.93 -11.44 -5.25
C ASP A 84 7.41 -11.37 -6.69
N MET A 85 8.32 -11.50 -7.65
CA MET A 85 8.01 -11.37 -9.07
C MET A 85 7.05 -12.46 -9.58
N THR A 86 7.06 -13.63 -8.98
CA THR A 86 6.11 -14.70 -9.35
C THR A 86 4.69 -14.30 -8.96
N TRP A 87 4.54 -13.77 -7.76
CA TRP A 87 3.26 -13.28 -7.27
C TRP A 87 2.79 -12.04 -8.03
N THR A 88 3.69 -11.06 -8.26
CA THR A 88 3.36 -9.85 -9.04
C THR A 88 2.90 -10.20 -10.46
N ARG A 89 3.57 -11.15 -11.13
CA ARG A 89 3.15 -11.62 -12.47
C ARG A 89 1.80 -12.32 -12.43
N ALA A 90 1.53 -13.15 -11.42
CA ALA A 90 0.24 -13.81 -11.28
C ALA A 90 -0.90 -12.80 -11.07
N MET A 91 -0.67 -11.76 -10.25
CA MET A 91 -1.62 -10.65 -10.09
C MET A 91 -1.81 -9.87 -11.39
N HIS A 92 -0.74 -9.57 -12.12
CA HIS A 92 -0.84 -8.84 -13.39
C HIS A 92 -1.58 -9.65 -14.46
N ALA A 93 -1.41 -10.97 -14.49
CA ALA A 93 -2.17 -11.84 -15.39
C ALA A 93 -3.69 -11.80 -15.09
N ALA A 94 -4.06 -11.65 -13.81
CA ALA A 94 -5.46 -11.48 -13.40
C ALA A 94 -5.99 -10.04 -13.57
N LEU A 95 -5.08 -9.05 -13.57
CA LEU A 95 -5.38 -7.61 -13.65
C LEU A 95 -4.56 -6.97 -14.80
N PRO A 96 -4.84 -7.30 -16.06
CA PRO A 96 -3.98 -6.93 -17.20
C PRO A 96 -3.92 -5.42 -17.47
N HIS A 97 -4.86 -4.65 -16.93
CA HIS A 97 -4.87 -3.18 -17.03
C HIS A 97 -4.06 -2.48 -15.91
N ALA A 98 -3.59 -3.24 -14.91
CA ALA A 98 -2.77 -2.67 -13.85
C ALA A 98 -1.40 -2.25 -14.39
N ARG A 99 -0.92 -1.09 -13.91
CA ARG A 99 0.46 -0.65 -14.18
C ARG A 99 1.41 -1.38 -13.25
N VAL A 100 2.54 -1.81 -13.77
CA VAL A 100 3.59 -2.42 -12.95
C VAL A 100 4.75 -1.44 -12.81
N GLY A 101 5.22 -1.20 -11.58
CA GLY A 101 6.34 -0.32 -11.32
C GLY A 101 6.56 -0.04 -9.84
N MET A 102 7.48 0.88 -9.56
CA MET A 102 7.89 1.19 -8.20
C MET A 102 6.80 1.94 -7.42
N LEU A 103 6.65 1.60 -6.15
CA LEU A 103 5.84 2.29 -5.16
C LEU A 103 6.74 3.04 -4.18
N ALA A 104 6.37 4.25 -3.77
CA ALA A 104 7.04 4.97 -2.69
C ALA A 104 6.28 4.79 -1.38
N GLY A 105 6.98 4.44 -0.30
CA GLY A 105 6.46 4.46 1.06
C GLY A 105 6.89 5.74 1.78
N ALA A 106 5.98 6.42 2.45
CA ALA A 106 6.24 7.65 3.19
C ALA A 106 5.62 7.62 4.59
N ASP A 107 6.29 8.21 5.58
CA ASP A 107 5.75 8.32 6.94
C ASP A 107 4.64 9.38 7.05
N GLN A 108 4.60 10.32 6.11
CA GLN A 108 3.64 11.41 6.08
C GLN A 108 2.98 11.52 4.71
N PRO A 109 1.72 11.97 4.64
CA PRO A 109 1.03 12.15 3.37
C PRO A 109 1.70 13.22 2.49
N VAL A 110 1.83 12.92 1.20
CA VAL A 110 2.40 13.82 0.19
C VAL A 110 1.28 14.68 -0.41
N LEU A 111 1.10 15.89 0.13
CA LEU A 111 -0.10 16.70 -0.11
C LEU A 111 -0.01 17.62 -1.32
N SER A 112 1.16 18.22 -1.59
CA SER A 112 1.30 19.22 -2.65
C SER A 112 1.72 18.62 -3.98
N VAL A 113 1.27 19.23 -5.09
CA VAL A 113 1.70 18.86 -6.44
C VAL A 113 3.22 18.92 -6.59
N ALA A 114 3.85 19.95 -6.03
CA ALA A 114 5.31 20.10 -6.10
C ALA A 114 6.05 18.94 -5.38
N ALA A 115 5.54 18.51 -4.20
CA ALA A 115 6.12 17.37 -3.47
C ALA A 115 5.94 16.05 -4.23
N LYS A 116 4.76 15.81 -4.82
CA LYS A 116 4.50 14.63 -5.68
C LYS A 116 5.45 14.59 -6.87
N GLN A 117 5.59 15.71 -7.59
CA GLN A 117 6.49 15.82 -8.72
C GLN A 117 7.97 15.62 -8.32
N MET A 118 8.39 16.18 -7.18
CA MET A 118 9.73 15.99 -6.67
C MET A 118 9.99 14.51 -6.35
N MET A 119 9.07 13.85 -5.65
CA MET A 119 9.18 12.43 -5.31
C MET A 119 9.23 11.56 -6.56
N HIS A 120 8.37 11.81 -7.54
CA HIS A 120 8.42 11.09 -8.83
C HIS A 120 9.77 11.25 -9.54
N ARG A 121 10.28 12.49 -9.64
CA ARG A 121 11.58 12.75 -10.31
C ARG A 121 12.76 12.09 -9.60
N THR A 122 12.72 12.02 -8.28
CA THR A 122 13.86 11.50 -7.49
C THR A 122 13.84 9.99 -7.35
N THR A 123 12.65 9.36 -7.36
CA THR A 123 12.50 7.93 -7.12
C THR A 123 12.09 7.14 -8.36
N GLY A 124 11.40 7.77 -9.31
CA GLY A 124 10.72 7.07 -10.42
C GLY A 124 9.46 6.32 -10.00
N ALA A 125 9.02 6.46 -8.74
CA ALA A 125 7.85 5.75 -8.23
C ALA A 125 6.55 6.23 -8.93
N LEU A 126 5.65 5.29 -9.18
CA LEU A 126 4.35 5.53 -9.83
C LEU A 126 3.34 6.16 -8.87
N CYS A 127 3.33 5.74 -7.62
CA CYS A 127 2.43 6.24 -6.58
C CYS A 127 3.07 6.15 -5.20
N VAL A 128 2.43 6.75 -4.18
CA VAL A 128 2.92 6.82 -2.80
C VAL A 128 1.82 6.44 -1.82
N ASP A 129 2.19 5.72 -0.77
CA ASP A 129 1.34 5.41 0.38
C ASP A 129 2.09 5.54 1.71
N MET A 130 1.43 5.15 2.81
CA MET A 130 1.98 5.30 4.16
C MET A 130 2.26 3.96 4.86
N GLU A 131 1.96 2.82 4.26
CA GLU A 131 2.11 1.48 4.87
C GLU A 131 3.14 0.61 4.15
N SER A 132 3.34 0.82 2.85
CA SER A 132 4.16 -0.08 2.02
C SER A 132 5.63 -0.14 2.39
N HIS A 133 6.17 0.85 3.10
CA HIS A 133 7.57 0.82 3.54
C HIS A 133 7.81 -0.12 4.74
N LEU A 134 6.79 -0.44 5.53
CA LEU A 134 6.91 -1.34 6.69
C LEU A 134 6.66 -2.80 6.29
N ALA A 135 5.67 -3.05 5.44
CA ALA A 135 5.27 -4.40 5.05
C ALA A 135 6.40 -5.26 4.44
N PRO A 136 7.27 -4.75 3.52
CA PRO A 136 8.36 -5.54 2.97
C PRO A 136 9.45 -5.88 4.01
N ARG A 137 9.71 -4.97 4.96
CA ARG A 137 10.66 -5.22 6.06
C ARG A 137 10.17 -6.38 6.94
N MET A 138 8.87 -6.40 7.23
CA MET A 138 8.24 -7.47 8.00
C MET A 138 8.24 -8.80 7.23
N ALA A 139 7.96 -8.77 5.92
CA ALA A 139 8.03 -9.95 5.08
C ALA A 139 9.44 -10.55 5.06
N ALA A 140 10.47 -9.71 4.90
CA ALA A 140 11.86 -10.14 4.95
C ALA A 140 12.23 -10.74 6.32
N ALA A 141 11.83 -10.12 7.44
CA ALA A 141 12.06 -10.63 8.78
C ALA A 141 11.40 -11.99 9.02
N CYS A 142 10.21 -12.20 8.45
CA CYS A 142 9.46 -13.46 8.53
C CYS A 142 9.85 -14.47 7.44
N ARG A 143 10.73 -14.13 6.51
CA ARG A 143 11.09 -14.93 5.32
C ARG A 143 9.87 -15.31 4.48
N LEU A 144 8.95 -14.36 4.31
CA LEU A 144 7.72 -14.53 3.53
C LEU A 144 7.82 -13.76 2.21
N PRO A 145 7.20 -14.26 1.12
CA PRO A 145 6.98 -13.48 -0.09
C PRO A 145 6.22 -12.19 0.21
N PHE A 146 6.54 -11.13 -0.53
CA PHE A 146 5.91 -9.82 -0.42
C PHE A 146 5.37 -9.35 -1.75
N ALA A 147 4.17 -8.78 -1.75
CA ALA A 147 3.58 -8.08 -2.88
C ALA A 147 2.87 -6.81 -2.42
N ALA A 148 2.65 -5.87 -3.34
CA ALA A 148 1.84 -4.68 -3.06
C ALA A 148 0.94 -4.33 -4.25
N CYS A 149 -0.29 -3.94 -3.93
CA CYS A 149 -1.30 -3.51 -4.90
C CYS A 149 -1.97 -2.23 -4.38
N ARG A 150 -2.07 -1.21 -5.25
CA ARG A 150 -2.67 0.08 -4.91
C ARG A 150 -3.68 0.53 -5.96
N VAL A 151 -4.73 1.22 -5.49
CA VAL A 151 -5.64 1.99 -6.33
C VAL A 151 -5.30 3.47 -6.16
N VAL A 152 -5.03 4.15 -7.26
CA VAL A 152 -4.79 5.61 -7.22
C VAL A 152 -6.10 6.33 -6.92
N ILE A 153 -6.12 7.20 -5.90
CA ILE A 153 -7.31 7.99 -5.55
C ILE A 153 -7.18 9.47 -5.86
N ASP A 154 -5.96 9.99 -5.91
CA ASP A 154 -5.68 11.38 -6.25
C ASP A 154 -4.52 11.46 -7.27
N PRO A 155 -4.67 12.22 -8.37
CA PRO A 155 -3.65 12.27 -9.42
C PRO A 155 -2.46 13.15 -9.00
N ALA A 156 -1.33 12.99 -9.70
CA ALA A 156 -0.13 13.80 -9.48
C ALA A 156 -0.35 15.32 -9.64
N SER A 157 -1.33 15.71 -10.47
CA SER A 157 -1.68 17.09 -10.76
C SER A 157 -2.58 17.77 -9.72
N ARG A 158 -3.08 17.03 -8.72
CA ARG A 158 -3.99 17.55 -7.69
C ARG A 158 -3.31 17.58 -6.32
N ALA A 159 -3.42 18.71 -5.62
CA ALA A 159 -3.09 18.79 -4.21
C ALA A 159 -4.17 18.10 -3.36
N VAL A 160 -3.78 17.41 -2.31
CA VAL A 160 -4.70 16.80 -1.33
C VAL A 160 -5.04 17.87 -0.28
N PRO A 161 -6.32 18.20 -0.04
CA PRO A 161 -6.70 19.13 1.00
C PRO A 161 -6.23 18.66 2.39
N ALA A 162 -5.75 19.58 3.22
CA ALA A 162 -5.29 19.25 4.57
C ALA A 162 -6.39 18.59 5.43
N ALA A 163 -7.65 18.95 5.22
CA ALA A 163 -8.79 18.34 5.88
C ALA A 163 -8.97 16.86 5.51
N ALA A 164 -8.72 16.49 4.24
CA ALA A 164 -8.74 15.09 3.80
C ALA A 164 -7.58 14.28 4.41
N ALA A 165 -6.41 14.91 4.56
CA ALA A 165 -5.27 14.31 5.24
C ALA A 165 -5.51 14.11 6.73
N ALA A 166 -6.18 15.05 7.40
CA ALA A 166 -6.55 14.94 8.82
C ALA A 166 -7.60 13.84 9.06
N GLY A 167 -8.47 13.55 8.07
CA GLY A 167 -9.41 12.43 8.11
C GLY A 167 -8.75 11.04 7.99
N MET A 168 -7.47 10.96 7.65
CA MET A 168 -6.62 9.76 7.73
C MET A 168 -6.04 9.59 9.15
N GLY A 169 -6.85 9.86 10.19
CA GLY A 169 -6.44 9.92 11.59
C GLY A 169 -5.72 8.68 12.10
N GLU A 170 -5.07 8.83 13.24
CA GLU A 170 -4.26 7.79 13.90
C GLU A 170 -5.03 6.51 14.27
N ASP A 171 -6.36 6.55 14.28
CA ASP A 171 -7.26 5.44 14.63
C ASP A 171 -7.83 4.66 13.44
N GLY A 172 -7.36 4.93 12.21
CA GLY A 172 -7.82 4.23 10.99
C GLY A 172 -9.29 4.49 10.63
N LYS A 173 -9.97 5.38 11.35
CA LYS A 173 -11.33 5.81 11.02
C LYS A 173 -11.25 6.94 10.01
N THR A 174 -11.55 6.62 8.77
CA THR A 174 -11.61 7.60 7.69
C THR A 174 -13.05 8.03 7.48
N ASP A 175 -13.28 9.33 7.50
CA ASP A 175 -14.49 9.89 6.90
C ASP A 175 -14.35 9.81 5.37
N VAL A 176 -14.89 8.73 4.81
CA VAL A 176 -14.85 8.44 3.37
C VAL A 176 -15.51 9.57 2.56
N GLY A 177 -16.48 10.29 3.16
CA GLY A 177 -17.13 11.46 2.54
C GLY A 177 -16.17 12.63 2.34
N ALA A 178 -15.24 12.85 3.28
CA ALA A 178 -14.23 13.89 3.19
C ALA A 178 -13.13 13.59 2.15
N VAL A 179 -12.86 12.30 1.89
CA VAL A 179 -11.81 11.86 0.94
C VAL A 179 -12.31 11.86 -0.50
N LEU A 180 -13.60 11.59 -0.74
CA LEU A 180 -14.18 11.46 -2.09
C LEU A 180 -14.97 12.70 -2.54
N GLY A 181 -15.19 13.69 -1.67
CA GLY A 181 -16.08 14.84 -1.89
C GLY A 181 -15.37 16.16 -2.19
N GLY A 182 -14.12 16.15 -2.63
CA GLY A 182 -13.36 17.34 -3.00
C GLY A 182 -13.24 17.55 -4.51
#